data_47aabb9028eed20496e2b9ec4b0fd362
#
_entry.id   47aabb9028eed20496e2b9ec4b0fd362
#
_cell.length_a   1.000
_cell.length_b   1.000
_cell.length_c   1.000
_cell.angle_alpha   90.00
_cell.angle_beta   90.00
_cell.angle_gamma   90.00
#
_symmetry.space_group_name_H-M   'P 1'
#
loop_
_entity.id
_entity.type
_entity.pdbx_description
1 polymer ?
#
loop_
_entity_poly.entity_id
_entity_poly.type
_entity_poly.pdbx_seq_one_letter_code
_entity_poly.pdbx_strand_id
1 'polypeptide(L)'
;AHRKVWWRCPKGHSWQASVASRVTSNAGCPFCAGQKVLSGFNDLASLHPQLAEQWDRKKNGALTPEAVSAYSNRRAWWLCDRGHSFCAVIAHRVNRGSDCPYCTNRKVLPGFNDLETKEPMIASQWHPTLNGSFTPQQVTPGSSRRAWWLCENGHAWKSVISSRTGKQRCGCPVCAGRPLSQCTAILTEQSARPPNLGAAMDVVRRRLGDSKADSLAMRSDVYSPCQPETFSNDSGSHNYPKNLIGGKL
;
A
#
# COMPACT_ATOMS: atom_id res chain seq x y z
N ALA A 1 -17.70 42.02 18.65
CA ALA A 1 -16.38 42.64 18.51
C ALA A 1 -15.42 41.64 17.88
N HIS A 2 -14.79 42.01 16.76
CA HIS A 2 -13.82 41.15 16.03
C HIS A 2 -12.42 41.16 16.64
N ARG A 3 -12.23 41.88 17.76
CA ARG A 3 -10.95 41.98 18.45
C ARG A 3 -10.52 40.60 18.98
N LYS A 4 -9.32 40.13 18.63
CA LYS A 4 -8.71 38.91 19.14
C LYS A 4 -8.08 39.20 20.51
N VAL A 5 -8.34 38.35 21.49
CA VAL A 5 -7.75 38.37 22.81
C VAL A 5 -7.16 37.01 23.15
N TRP A 6 -6.26 36.99 24.12
CA TRP A 6 -5.68 35.74 24.64
C TRP A 6 -6.65 35.05 25.58
N TRP A 7 -6.77 33.74 25.39
CA TRP A 7 -7.56 32.82 26.21
C TRP A 7 -6.66 31.74 26.79
N ARG A 8 -6.99 31.27 27.99
CA ARG A 8 -6.34 30.12 28.62
C ARG A 8 -7.38 29.10 29.04
N CYS A 9 -7.16 27.82 28.75
CA CYS A 9 -8.05 26.73 29.18
C CYS A 9 -7.59 26.15 30.54
N PRO A 10 -8.43 25.32 31.20
CA PRO A 10 -8.08 24.65 32.46
C PRO A 10 -6.82 23.76 32.37
N LYS A 11 -6.49 23.24 31.16
CA LYS A 11 -5.26 22.47 30.92
C LYS A 11 -4.02 23.35 30.67
N GLY A 12 -4.14 24.68 30.82
CA GLY A 12 -3.01 25.61 30.69
C GLY A 12 -2.71 26.09 29.27
N HIS A 13 -3.41 25.59 28.22
CA HIS A 13 -3.15 26.02 26.85
C HIS A 13 -3.60 27.46 26.62
N SER A 14 -2.76 28.26 25.98
CA SER A 14 -3.03 29.65 25.63
C SER A 14 -3.19 29.81 24.13
N TRP A 15 -4.21 30.57 23.70
CA TRP A 15 -4.47 30.86 22.29
C TRP A 15 -5.18 32.18 22.08
N GLN A 16 -5.14 32.68 20.86
CA GLN A 16 -5.88 33.85 20.44
C GLN A 16 -7.19 33.50 19.72
N ALA A 17 -8.29 34.08 20.17
CA ALA A 17 -9.57 34.00 19.51
C ALA A 17 -10.37 35.29 19.71
N SER A 18 -11.32 35.57 18.79
CA SER A 18 -12.22 36.69 18.96
C SER A 18 -13.24 36.43 20.09
N VAL A 19 -13.65 37.49 20.77
CA VAL A 19 -14.71 37.39 21.79
C VAL A 19 -15.98 36.83 21.16
N ALA A 20 -16.34 37.29 19.97
CA ALA A 20 -17.52 36.79 19.25
C ALA A 20 -17.48 35.27 19.01
N SER A 21 -16.37 34.69 18.53
CA SER A 21 -16.27 33.25 18.32
C SER A 21 -16.37 32.43 19.60
N ARG A 22 -15.91 32.95 20.72
CA ARG A 22 -16.04 32.31 22.02
C ARG A 22 -17.48 32.32 22.57
N VAL A 23 -18.20 33.43 22.34
CA VAL A 23 -19.56 33.61 22.84
C VAL A 23 -20.61 33.03 21.93
N THR A 24 -20.54 33.32 20.61
CA THR A 24 -21.56 32.93 19.64
C THR A 24 -21.41 31.49 19.17
N SER A 25 -20.18 31.03 18.94
CA SER A 25 -19.89 29.67 18.43
C SER A 25 -19.47 28.68 19.53
N ASN A 26 -19.43 29.12 20.79
CA ASN A 26 -18.94 28.35 21.92
C ASN A 26 -17.60 27.64 21.63
N ALA A 27 -16.76 28.30 20.84
CA ALA A 27 -15.49 27.73 20.36
C ALA A 27 -14.52 27.53 21.54
N GLY A 28 -14.23 26.27 21.87
CA GLY A 28 -13.32 25.88 22.95
C GLY A 28 -11.84 26.12 22.64
N CYS A 29 -10.98 25.53 23.45
CA CYS A 29 -9.53 25.51 23.18
C CYS A 29 -9.24 24.68 21.92
N PRO A 30 -8.57 25.24 20.89
CA PRO A 30 -8.27 24.53 19.65
C PRO A 30 -7.32 23.34 19.82
N PHE A 31 -6.46 23.39 20.84
CA PHE A 31 -5.56 22.28 21.17
C PHE A 31 -6.32 21.13 21.84
N CYS A 32 -7.18 21.42 22.82
CA CYS A 32 -8.03 20.40 23.45
C CYS A 32 -9.04 19.79 22.46
N ALA A 33 -9.52 20.58 21.51
CA ALA A 33 -10.43 20.13 20.46
C ALA A 33 -9.72 19.42 19.28
N GLY A 34 -8.39 19.31 19.29
CA GLY A 34 -7.61 18.68 18.23
C GLY A 34 -7.56 19.46 16.91
N GLN A 35 -8.05 20.72 16.91
CA GLN A 35 -8.05 21.58 15.71
C GLN A 35 -6.65 22.13 15.38
N LYS A 36 -5.82 22.32 16.41
CA LYS A 36 -4.42 22.73 16.28
C LYS A 36 -3.52 21.74 16.97
N VAL A 37 -2.37 21.49 16.38
CA VAL A 37 -1.33 20.65 16.98
C VAL A 37 -0.54 21.44 18.00
N LEU A 38 -0.28 20.83 19.14
CA LEU A 38 0.62 21.30 20.16
C LEU A 38 1.60 20.17 20.48
N SER A 39 2.86 20.39 20.15
CA SER A 39 3.93 19.42 20.42
C SER A 39 4.01 19.13 21.93
N GLY A 40 4.17 17.85 22.28
CA GLY A 40 4.15 17.38 23.66
C GLY A 40 2.75 17.15 24.25
N PHE A 41 1.67 17.39 23.48
CA PHE A 41 0.31 17.25 24.00
C PHE A 41 -0.62 16.41 23.12
N ASN A 42 -0.83 16.81 21.86
CA ASN A 42 -1.79 16.17 20.96
C ASN A 42 -1.18 15.83 19.59
N ASP A 43 0.12 15.88 19.50
CA ASP A 43 0.87 15.45 18.33
C ASP A 43 0.99 13.91 18.25
N LEU A 44 1.36 13.42 17.05
CA LEU A 44 1.50 11.99 16.82
C LEU A 44 2.60 11.35 17.68
N ALA A 45 3.74 12.03 17.85
CA ALA A 45 4.87 11.48 18.59
C ALA A 45 4.52 11.28 20.06
N SER A 46 3.80 12.23 20.66
CA SER A 46 3.38 12.16 22.06
C SER A 46 2.30 11.12 22.33
N LEU A 47 1.32 10.98 21.41
CA LEU A 47 0.20 10.06 21.58
C LEU A 47 0.50 8.63 21.11
N HIS A 48 1.35 8.47 20.10
CA HIS A 48 1.68 7.19 19.49
C HIS A 48 3.16 7.07 19.17
N PRO A 49 4.04 6.98 20.18
CA PRO A 49 5.50 6.98 20.00
C PRO A 49 5.97 5.82 19.12
N GLN A 50 5.39 4.63 19.27
CA GLN A 50 5.72 3.47 18.42
C GLN A 50 5.43 3.71 16.94
N LEU A 51 4.36 4.44 16.60
CA LEU A 51 4.09 4.83 15.23
C LEU A 51 5.04 5.92 14.74
N ALA A 52 5.45 6.83 15.62
CA ALA A 52 6.41 7.88 15.30
C ALA A 52 7.80 7.30 14.95
N GLU A 53 8.20 6.17 15.52
CA GLU A 53 9.43 5.44 15.18
C GLU A 53 9.40 4.93 13.73
N GLN A 54 8.21 4.59 13.20
CA GLN A 54 8.02 4.16 11.82
C GLN A 54 7.92 5.33 10.82
N TRP A 55 8.21 6.54 11.25
CA TRP A 55 8.15 7.72 10.37
C TRP A 55 9.37 7.77 9.44
N ASP A 56 9.13 7.76 8.12
CA ASP A 56 10.20 7.89 7.13
C ASP A 56 10.67 9.36 7.05
N ARG A 57 11.64 9.71 7.90
CA ARG A 57 12.17 11.08 8.00
C ARG A 57 12.76 11.58 6.67
N LYS A 58 13.33 10.67 5.85
CA LYS A 58 13.93 11.05 4.56
C LYS A 58 12.86 11.50 3.56
N LYS A 59 11.77 10.75 3.45
CA LYS A 59 10.70 11.03 2.47
C LYS A 59 9.72 12.08 2.92
N ASN A 60 9.54 12.27 4.22
CA ASN A 60 8.66 13.30 4.78
C ASN A 60 9.33 14.68 4.85
N GLY A 61 10.66 14.76 4.72
CA GLY A 61 11.39 16.03 4.75
C GLY A 61 11.15 16.83 6.03
N ALA A 62 10.63 18.04 5.89
CA ALA A 62 10.34 18.93 7.02
C ALA A 62 9.10 18.53 7.84
N LEU A 63 8.29 17.58 7.36
CA LEU A 63 7.13 17.11 8.10
C LEU A 63 7.58 16.11 9.18
N THR A 64 7.33 16.45 10.44
CA THR A 64 7.73 15.62 11.59
C THR A 64 6.51 15.10 12.37
N PRO A 65 6.64 14.00 13.14
CA PRO A 65 5.53 13.45 13.93
C PRO A 65 5.05 14.44 15.02
N GLU A 66 5.92 15.31 15.50
CA GLU A 66 5.61 16.35 16.50
C GLU A 66 4.80 17.51 15.91
N ALA A 67 4.82 17.65 14.57
CA ALA A 67 4.11 18.72 13.86
C ALA A 67 2.73 18.30 13.33
N VAL A 68 2.31 17.06 13.56
CA VAL A 68 1.05 16.51 13.03
C VAL A 68 0.19 15.91 14.15
N SER A 69 -1.14 16.08 14.02
CA SER A 69 -2.08 15.40 14.90
C SER A 69 -2.18 13.91 14.53
N ALA A 70 -2.34 13.06 15.54
CA ALA A 70 -2.60 11.63 15.37
C ALA A 70 -3.83 11.33 14.51
N TYR A 71 -4.81 12.22 14.47
CA TYR A 71 -6.06 12.07 13.71
C TYR A 71 -6.07 12.87 12.40
N SER A 72 -4.89 13.29 11.94
CA SER A 72 -4.75 14.04 10.69
C SER A 72 -5.07 13.17 9.48
N ASN A 73 -5.86 13.71 8.54
CA ASN A 73 -6.10 13.09 7.24
C ASN A 73 -4.94 13.27 6.25
N ARG A 74 -3.85 13.93 6.67
CA ARG A 74 -2.65 14.08 5.84
C ARG A 74 -2.02 12.73 5.58
N ARG A 75 -1.44 12.59 4.39
CA ARG A 75 -0.62 11.44 4.03
C ARG A 75 0.81 11.67 4.49
N ALA A 76 1.43 10.62 4.95
CA ALA A 76 2.84 10.61 5.32
C ALA A 76 3.51 9.31 4.83
N TRP A 77 4.82 9.35 4.73
CA TRP A 77 5.65 8.19 4.44
C TRP A 77 6.04 7.48 5.73
N TRP A 78 5.96 6.17 5.69
CA TRP A 78 6.22 5.28 6.81
C TRP A 78 7.26 4.25 6.43
N LEU A 79 8.10 3.86 7.37
CA LEU A 79 9.09 2.82 7.23
C LEU A 79 8.73 1.67 8.17
N CYS A 80 8.45 0.48 7.65
CA CYS A 80 8.19 -0.67 8.51
C CYS A 80 9.49 -1.33 8.97
N ASP A 81 9.39 -2.24 9.94
CA ASP A 81 10.54 -2.96 10.54
C ASP A 81 11.35 -3.77 9.53
N ARG A 82 10.75 -4.11 8.37
CA ARG A 82 11.43 -4.77 7.25
C ARG A 82 12.05 -3.81 6.24
N GLY A 83 12.06 -2.50 6.51
CA GLY A 83 12.65 -1.49 5.65
C GLY A 83 11.79 -1.05 4.47
N HIS A 84 10.51 -1.47 4.35
CA HIS A 84 9.65 -1.01 3.27
C HIS A 84 9.12 0.39 3.57
N SER A 85 9.38 1.32 2.64
CA SER A 85 8.83 2.67 2.69
C SER A 85 7.50 2.73 1.93
N PHE A 86 6.44 3.21 2.58
CA PHE A 86 5.09 3.30 2.00
C PHE A 86 4.36 4.54 2.47
N CYS A 87 3.40 4.99 1.66
CA CYS A 87 2.59 6.17 1.96
C CYS A 87 1.21 5.78 2.48
N ALA A 88 0.82 6.34 3.64
CA ALA A 88 -0.49 6.10 4.24
C ALA A 88 -1.00 7.35 4.98
N VAL A 89 -2.33 7.46 5.13
CA VAL A 89 -2.97 8.51 5.92
C VAL A 89 -2.68 8.29 7.40
N ILE A 90 -2.29 9.35 8.11
CA ILE A 90 -1.92 9.30 9.54
C ILE A 90 -3.07 8.71 10.37
N ALA A 91 -4.29 9.24 10.25
CA ALA A 91 -5.45 8.75 10.99
C ALA A 91 -5.77 7.27 10.71
N HIS A 92 -5.48 6.75 9.50
CA HIS A 92 -5.70 5.34 9.19
C HIS A 92 -4.68 4.43 9.88
N ARG A 93 -3.43 4.93 10.07
CA ARG A 93 -2.41 4.20 10.83
C ARG A 93 -2.81 4.10 12.30
N VAL A 94 -3.30 5.19 12.87
CA VAL A 94 -3.72 5.26 14.27
C VAL A 94 -5.01 4.45 14.53
N ASN A 95 -6.08 4.72 13.77
CA ASN A 95 -7.41 4.18 14.09
C ASN A 95 -7.61 2.73 13.64
N ARG A 96 -6.96 2.31 12.55
CA ARG A 96 -7.18 1.00 11.92
C ARG A 96 -6.00 0.06 12.05
N GLY A 97 -4.90 0.49 12.66
CA GLY A 97 -3.67 -0.29 12.71
C GLY A 97 -3.22 -0.74 11.32
N SER A 98 -3.40 0.11 10.28
CA SER A 98 -3.10 -0.30 8.92
C SER A 98 -1.59 -0.50 8.73
N ASP A 99 -1.18 -1.74 8.63
CA ASP A 99 0.22 -2.13 8.45
C ASP A 99 0.76 -1.87 7.04
N CYS A 100 2.07 -2.14 6.89
CA CYS A 100 2.75 -2.05 5.62
C CYS A 100 2.00 -2.87 4.53
N PRO A 101 1.60 -2.23 3.41
CA PRO A 101 0.83 -2.89 2.36
C PRO A 101 1.62 -4.00 1.65
N TYR A 102 2.93 -3.96 1.68
CA TYR A 102 3.80 -4.98 1.11
C TYR A 102 3.90 -6.20 2.03
N CYS A 103 4.09 -5.99 3.34
CA CYS A 103 4.11 -7.07 4.33
C CYS A 103 2.77 -7.80 4.44
N THR A 104 1.66 -7.09 4.23
CA THR A 104 0.30 -7.65 4.25
C THR A 104 -0.20 -8.13 2.89
N ASN A 105 0.66 -8.16 1.87
CA ASN A 105 0.34 -8.57 0.49
C ASN A 105 -0.80 -7.78 -0.18
N ARG A 106 -1.13 -6.58 0.31
CA ARG A 106 -2.13 -5.69 -0.31
C ARG A 106 -1.57 -4.98 -1.55
N LYS A 107 -0.25 -4.79 -1.60
CA LYS A 107 0.49 -4.27 -2.76
C LYS A 107 1.64 -5.19 -3.07
N VAL A 108 1.92 -5.34 -4.36
CA VAL A 108 3.10 -6.07 -4.81
C VAL A 108 4.35 -5.19 -4.69
N LEU A 109 5.44 -5.81 -4.28
CA LEU A 109 6.78 -5.25 -4.32
C LEU A 109 7.68 -6.29 -5.00
N PRO A 110 8.16 -6.02 -6.23
CA PRO A 110 9.06 -6.92 -6.94
C PRO A 110 10.31 -7.26 -6.10
N GLY A 111 10.70 -8.53 -6.12
CA GLY A 111 11.80 -9.04 -5.30
C GLY A 111 11.47 -9.32 -3.83
N PHE A 112 10.22 -9.06 -3.40
CA PHE A 112 9.83 -9.32 -2.01
C PHE A 112 8.61 -10.23 -1.87
N ASN A 113 7.46 -9.84 -2.41
CA ASN A 113 6.19 -10.57 -2.25
C ASN A 113 5.49 -10.85 -3.57
N ASP A 114 6.17 -10.66 -4.67
CA ASP A 114 5.69 -11.00 -6.00
C ASP A 114 5.70 -12.52 -6.23
N LEU A 115 4.97 -12.94 -7.27
CA LEU A 115 4.81 -14.36 -7.60
C LEU A 115 6.13 -15.01 -8.00
N GLU A 116 6.99 -14.31 -8.74
CA GLU A 116 8.27 -14.86 -9.19
C GLU A 116 9.18 -15.15 -8.00
N THR A 117 9.25 -14.24 -7.05
CA THR A 117 10.08 -14.38 -5.84
C THR A 117 9.52 -15.44 -4.87
N LYS A 118 8.19 -15.51 -4.70
CA LYS A 118 7.58 -16.40 -3.69
C LYS A 118 7.29 -17.79 -4.20
N GLU A 119 6.98 -17.95 -5.48
CA GLU A 119 6.57 -19.21 -6.09
C GLU A 119 7.26 -19.39 -7.46
N PRO A 120 8.60 -19.49 -7.51
CA PRO A 120 9.37 -19.51 -8.76
C PRO A 120 8.97 -20.67 -9.68
N MET A 121 8.67 -21.85 -9.13
CA MET A 121 8.21 -23.01 -9.88
C MET A 121 6.84 -22.80 -10.56
N ILE A 122 5.96 -22.02 -9.94
CA ILE A 122 4.68 -21.66 -10.55
C ILE A 122 4.89 -20.54 -11.55
N ALA A 123 5.74 -19.58 -11.23
CA ALA A 123 6.06 -18.48 -12.12
C ALA A 123 6.74 -18.95 -13.43
N SER A 124 7.53 -20.02 -13.41
CA SER A 124 8.13 -20.60 -14.62
C SER A 124 7.09 -21.12 -15.63
N GLN A 125 5.87 -21.45 -15.17
CA GLN A 125 4.75 -21.84 -16.01
C GLN A 125 3.95 -20.64 -16.54
N TRP A 126 4.41 -19.41 -16.32
CA TRP A 126 3.76 -18.22 -16.88
C TRP A 126 3.87 -18.20 -18.39
N HIS A 127 2.72 -18.08 -19.10
CA HIS A 127 2.74 -18.12 -20.55
C HIS A 127 3.54 -16.94 -21.13
N PRO A 128 4.53 -17.18 -21.98
CA PRO A 128 5.49 -16.15 -22.40
C PRO A 128 4.87 -15.01 -23.23
N THR A 129 3.78 -15.27 -23.95
CA THR A 129 3.19 -14.29 -24.89
C THR A 129 1.74 -13.93 -24.59
N LEU A 130 0.90 -14.89 -24.12
CA LEU A 130 -0.54 -14.67 -23.96
C LEU A 130 -0.91 -13.70 -22.81
N ASN A 131 0.03 -13.39 -21.95
CA ASN A 131 -0.15 -12.40 -20.88
C ASN A 131 0.24 -10.97 -21.29
N GLY A 132 0.74 -10.76 -22.50
CA GLY A 132 1.22 -9.46 -22.97
C GLY A 132 2.31 -8.90 -22.07
N SER A 133 2.15 -7.66 -21.62
CA SER A 133 3.07 -6.98 -20.68
C SER A 133 2.88 -7.37 -19.21
N PHE A 134 1.90 -8.24 -18.90
CA PHE A 134 1.61 -8.66 -17.54
C PHE A 134 2.57 -9.77 -17.11
N THR A 135 3.36 -9.51 -16.07
CA THR A 135 4.45 -10.38 -15.59
C THR A 135 4.21 -10.92 -14.18
N PRO A 136 4.86 -12.03 -13.77
CA PRO A 136 4.77 -12.58 -12.43
C PRO A 136 5.24 -11.61 -11.34
N GLN A 137 6.16 -10.70 -11.66
CA GLN A 137 6.67 -9.68 -10.74
C GLN A 137 5.64 -8.59 -10.38
N GLN A 138 4.56 -8.49 -11.16
CA GLN A 138 3.50 -7.49 -10.96
C GLN A 138 2.34 -7.98 -10.10
N VAL A 139 2.42 -9.19 -9.56
CA VAL A 139 1.35 -9.81 -8.77
C VAL A 139 1.86 -10.54 -7.55
N THR A 140 1.04 -10.58 -6.51
CA THR A 140 1.28 -11.45 -5.35
C THR A 140 0.69 -12.83 -5.60
N PRO A 141 1.20 -13.89 -4.93
CA PRO A 141 0.64 -15.25 -5.02
C PRO A 141 -0.86 -15.33 -4.72
N GLY A 142 -1.35 -14.52 -3.76
CA GLY A 142 -2.77 -14.47 -3.39
C GLY A 142 -3.67 -13.67 -4.32
N SER A 143 -3.18 -13.22 -5.48
CA SER A 143 -3.94 -12.39 -6.41
C SER A 143 -5.14 -13.13 -7.01
N SER A 144 -6.31 -12.47 -7.05
CA SER A 144 -7.51 -12.94 -7.74
C SER A 144 -7.48 -12.71 -9.26
N ARG A 145 -6.44 -12.08 -9.78
CA ARG A 145 -6.27 -11.88 -11.23
C ARG A 145 -6.09 -13.20 -11.95
N ARG A 146 -6.54 -13.24 -13.21
CA ARG A 146 -6.34 -14.40 -14.09
C ARG A 146 -5.12 -14.18 -14.95
N ALA A 147 -4.35 -15.26 -15.17
CA ALA A 147 -3.21 -15.29 -16.08
C ALA A 147 -3.27 -16.54 -16.96
N TRP A 148 -2.58 -16.49 -18.09
CA TRP A 148 -2.31 -17.64 -18.94
C TRP A 148 -1.08 -18.37 -18.43
N TRP A 149 -1.18 -19.69 -18.43
CA TRP A 149 -0.16 -20.62 -17.97
C TRP A 149 0.20 -21.58 -19.08
N LEU A 150 1.42 -22.08 -19.06
CA LEU A 150 1.94 -23.09 -19.99
C LEU A 150 2.56 -24.22 -19.16
N CYS A 151 2.10 -25.46 -19.32
CA CYS A 151 2.74 -26.60 -18.66
C CYS A 151 3.87 -27.19 -19.51
N GLU A 152 4.64 -28.08 -18.92
CA GLU A 152 5.75 -28.79 -19.59
C GLU A 152 5.31 -29.58 -20.83
N ASN A 153 4.05 -30.05 -20.86
CA ASN A 153 3.45 -30.77 -21.98
C ASN A 153 2.91 -29.83 -23.07
N GLY A 154 3.17 -28.52 -23.02
CA GLY A 154 2.75 -27.53 -24.01
C GLY A 154 1.28 -27.11 -23.95
N HIS A 155 0.51 -27.51 -22.93
CA HIS A 155 -0.88 -27.07 -22.79
C HIS A 155 -0.93 -25.66 -22.23
N ALA A 156 -1.65 -24.76 -22.93
CA ALA A 156 -1.93 -23.41 -22.47
C ALA A 156 -3.35 -23.31 -21.87
N TRP A 157 -3.48 -22.72 -20.70
CA TRP A 157 -4.78 -22.50 -20.05
C TRP A 157 -4.80 -21.21 -19.24
N LYS A 158 -5.99 -20.69 -18.97
CA LYS A 158 -6.20 -19.48 -18.19
C LYS A 158 -6.79 -19.82 -16.83
N SER A 159 -6.14 -19.42 -15.75
CA SER A 159 -6.67 -19.61 -14.40
C SER A 159 -6.31 -18.47 -13.45
N VAL A 160 -7.02 -18.41 -12.31
CA VAL A 160 -6.74 -17.43 -11.24
C VAL A 160 -5.41 -17.76 -10.59
N ILE A 161 -4.61 -16.74 -10.31
CA ILE A 161 -3.26 -16.89 -9.68
C ILE A 161 -3.38 -17.57 -8.32
N SER A 162 -4.28 -17.11 -7.45
CA SER A 162 -4.48 -17.69 -6.13
C SER A 162 -4.92 -19.17 -6.13
N SER A 163 -5.56 -19.64 -7.19
CA SER A 163 -5.90 -21.07 -7.34
C SER A 163 -4.67 -21.95 -7.60
N ARG A 164 -3.63 -21.36 -8.22
CA ARG A 164 -2.36 -22.02 -8.49
C ARG A 164 -1.46 -22.09 -7.28
N THR A 165 -1.49 -21.05 -6.45
CA THR A 165 -0.58 -20.85 -5.31
C THR A 165 -1.21 -21.21 -3.96
N GLY A 166 -2.54 -21.28 -3.88
CA GLY A 166 -3.27 -21.59 -2.67
C GLY A 166 -3.18 -23.08 -2.27
N LYS A 167 -3.92 -23.46 -1.24
CA LYS A 167 -3.91 -24.83 -0.69
C LYS A 167 -4.19 -25.92 -1.73
N GLN A 168 -5.02 -25.63 -2.72
CA GLN A 168 -5.42 -26.59 -3.77
C GLN A 168 -4.37 -26.80 -4.86
N ARG A 169 -3.44 -25.85 -5.06
CA ARG A 169 -2.38 -25.88 -6.07
C ARG A 169 -2.82 -26.45 -7.42
N CYS A 170 -3.92 -25.91 -7.97
CA CYS A 170 -4.53 -26.42 -9.22
C CYS A 170 -3.50 -26.43 -10.36
N GLY A 171 -3.20 -27.61 -10.91
CA GLY A 171 -2.31 -27.80 -12.06
C GLY A 171 -2.99 -27.57 -13.41
N CYS A 172 -2.35 -28.05 -14.47
CA CYS A 172 -2.92 -28.06 -15.81
C CYS A 172 -4.18 -28.92 -15.86
N PRO A 173 -5.34 -28.38 -16.27
CA PRO A 173 -6.59 -29.15 -16.33
C PRO A 173 -6.53 -30.29 -17.38
N VAL A 174 -5.82 -30.08 -18.47
CA VAL A 174 -5.65 -31.10 -19.53
C VAL A 174 -4.85 -32.28 -19.01
N CYS A 175 -3.71 -32.04 -18.34
CA CYS A 175 -2.90 -33.09 -17.72
C CYS A 175 -3.65 -33.82 -16.62
N ALA A 176 -4.60 -33.15 -15.95
CA ALA A 176 -5.45 -33.73 -14.91
C ALA A 176 -6.69 -34.45 -15.46
N GLY A 177 -6.83 -34.63 -16.78
CA GLY A 177 -7.96 -35.29 -17.41
C GLY A 177 -9.31 -34.59 -17.25
N ARG A 178 -9.32 -33.27 -16.96
CA ARG A 178 -10.55 -32.49 -16.80
C ARG A 178 -11.07 -32.03 -18.15
N PRO A 179 -12.38 -32.11 -18.43
CA PRO A 179 -12.94 -31.68 -19.69
C PRO A 179 -12.71 -30.16 -19.91
N LEU A 180 -12.32 -29.82 -21.16
CA LEU A 180 -12.01 -28.44 -21.57
C LEU A 180 -13.19 -27.47 -21.42
N SER A 181 -14.41 -27.96 -21.36
CA SER A 181 -15.63 -27.14 -21.15
C SER A 181 -15.66 -26.37 -19.83
N GLN A 182 -14.86 -26.78 -18.85
CA GLN A 182 -14.74 -26.10 -17.55
C GLN A 182 -13.54 -25.15 -17.45
N CYS A 183 -12.69 -25.12 -18.48
CA CYS A 183 -11.49 -24.32 -18.51
C CYS A 183 -11.46 -23.52 -19.81
N THR A 184 -11.15 -22.24 -19.75
CA THR A 184 -10.83 -21.45 -20.95
C THR A 184 -9.43 -21.87 -21.43
N ALA A 185 -9.30 -23.10 -21.92
CA ALA A 185 -8.06 -23.59 -22.52
C ALA A 185 -8.17 -23.41 -24.04
N ILE A 186 -7.18 -22.78 -24.64
CA ILE A 186 -7.01 -22.70 -26.07
C ILE A 186 -5.96 -23.75 -26.44
N LEU A 187 -6.38 -24.80 -27.16
CA LEU A 187 -5.44 -25.61 -27.88
C LEU A 187 -5.06 -24.81 -29.15
N THR A 188 -3.91 -24.15 -29.11
CA THR A 188 -3.37 -23.58 -30.34
C THR A 188 -2.90 -24.74 -31.24
N GLU A 189 -3.24 -24.71 -32.50
CA GLU A 189 -2.83 -25.74 -33.51
C GLU A 189 -1.29 -25.88 -33.61
N GLN A 190 -0.53 -24.99 -32.98
CA GLN A 190 0.93 -25.06 -32.86
C GLN A 190 1.42 -25.99 -31.72
N SER A 191 0.51 -26.59 -30.93
CA SER A 191 0.88 -27.53 -29.84
C SER A 191 1.25 -28.92 -30.34
N ALA A 192 1.13 -29.19 -31.65
CA ALA A 192 1.49 -30.50 -32.25
C ALA A 192 3.02 -30.65 -32.49
N ARG A 193 3.83 -29.61 -32.22
CA ARG A 193 5.29 -29.72 -32.34
C ARG A 193 5.89 -29.48 -30.95
N PRO A 194 6.62 -30.47 -30.39
CA PRO A 194 7.31 -30.22 -29.12
C PRO A 194 8.29 -29.04 -29.34
N PRO A 195 8.24 -27.98 -28.50
CA PRO A 195 9.21 -26.93 -28.62
C PRO A 195 10.58 -27.56 -28.39
N ASN A 196 11.54 -27.24 -29.26
CA ASN A 196 12.93 -27.63 -29.10
C ASN A 196 13.39 -27.17 -27.68
N LEU A 197 13.62 -28.12 -26.78
CA LEU A 197 13.92 -27.90 -25.37
C LEU A 197 15.12 -26.96 -25.20
N GLY A 198 16.01 -26.87 -26.22
CA GLY A 198 17.16 -25.97 -26.24
C GLY A 198 16.79 -24.49 -26.28
N ALA A 199 15.74 -24.08 -27.01
CA ALA A 199 15.35 -22.68 -27.12
C ALA A 199 14.68 -22.12 -25.87
N ALA A 200 13.96 -22.94 -25.12
CA ALA A 200 13.36 -22.53 -23.83
C ALA A 200 14.42 -22.38 -22.74
N MET A 201 15.43 -23.23 -22.71
CA MET A 201 16.55 -23.16 -21.78
C MET A 201 17.47 -21.97 -22.08
N ASP A 202 17.62 -21.57 -23.34
CA ASP A 202 18.41 -20.38 -23.71
C ASP A 202 17.73 -19.06 -23.33
N VAL A 203 16.41 -19.00 -23.32
CA VAL A 203 15.69 -17.83 -22.80
C VAL A 203 15.86 -17.69 -21.28
N VAL A 204 15.83 -18.82 -20.55
CA VAL A 204 16.08 -18.86 -19.11
C VAL A 204 17.53 -18.52 -18.79
N ARG A 205 18.51 -19.06 -19.56
CA ARG A 205 19.93 -18.74 -19.42
C ARG A 205 20.27 -17.27 -19.70
N ARG A 206 19.66 -16.66 -20.73
CA ARG A 206 19.86 -15.24 -21.03
C ARG A 206 19.25 -14.31 -19.97
N ARG A 207 18.24 -14.74 -19.23
CA ARG A 207 17.67 -13.97 -18.11
C ARG A 207 18.44 -14.13 -16.78
N LEU A 208 19.19 -15.22 -16.62
CA LEU A 208 19.95 -15.51 -15.40
C LEU A 208 21.44 -15.21 -15.50
N GLY A 209 21.94 -14.87 -16.70
CA GLY A 209 23.34 -14.72 -16.96
C GLY A 209 23.75 -13.39 -17.55
N ASP A 210 23.53 -12.30 -16.86
CA ASP A 210 24.37 -11.11 -16.93
C ASP A 210 24.13 -10.21 -15.72
N SER A 211 25.21 -9.99 -15.00
CA SER A 211 25.37 -9.12 -13.84
C SER A 211 25.15 -7.64 -14.19
N LYS A 212 23.89 -7.25 -14.44
CA LYS A 212 23.44 -5.86 -14.55
C LYS A 212 22.14 -5.60 -13.76
N ALA A 213 21.98 -6.28 -12.63
CA ALA A 213 20.86 -6.07 -11.73
C ALA A 213 20.96 -4.76 -10.92
N ASP A 214 22.10 -4.06 -10.92
CA ASP A 214 22.29 -2.90 -10.06
C ASP A 214 21.87 -1.55 -10.64
N SER A 215 21.45 -1.47 -11.90
CA SER A 215 21.04 -0.19 -12.51
C SER A 215 19.53 0.01 -12.70
N LEU A 216 18.70 -0.97 -12.39
CA LEU A 216 17.23 -0.90 -12.52
C LEU A 216 16.49 -0.60 -11.20
N ALA A 217 17.18 -0.54 -10.08
CA ALA A 217 16.62 -0.16 -8.79
C ALA A 217 16.31 1.34 -8.65
N MET A 218 16.65 2.17 -9.66
CA MET A 218 16.53 3.63 -9.59
C MET A 218 15.46 4.24 -10.53
N ARG A 219 14.54 3.47 -11.08
CA ARG A 219 13.41 4.02 -11.85
C ARG A 219 12.06 3.50 -11.36
N SER A 220 11.74 3.78 -10.10
CA SER A 220 10.40 3.58 -9.54
C SER A 220 9.63 4.89 -9.32
N ASP A 221 9.87 5.90 -10.16
CA ASP A 221 9.24 7.22 -10.01
C ASP A 221 7.85 7.35 -10.66
N VAL A 222 7.15 6.24 -10.98
CA VAL A 222 5.91 6.31 -11.76
C VAL A 222 4.63 6.25 -10.91
N TYR A 223 4.70 6.08 -9.59
CA TYR A 223 3.51 6.20 -8.73
C TYR A 223 3.88 6.84 -7.39
N SER A 224 4.00 8.16 -7.38
CA SER A 224 4.05 8.93 -6.13
C SER A 224 2.70 9.62 -5.87
N PRO A 225 1.79 9.02 -5.07
CA PRO A 225 0.58 9.70 -4.62
C PRO A 225 0.82 10.66 -3.44
N CYS A 226 2.07 10.83 -3.03
CA CYS A 226 2.49 11.77 -1.99
C CYS A 226 3.32 12.88 -2.61
N GLN A 227 2.74 13.67 -3.50
CA GLN A 227 3.33 14.97 -3.83
C GLN A 227 3.07 15.92 -2.65
N PRO A 228 4.03 16.74 -2.23
CA PRO A 228 3.77 17.81 -1.29
C PRO A 228 2.87 18.83 -1.98
N GLU A 229 1.60 18.84 -1.62
CA GLU A 229 0.70 19.91 -2.03
C GLU A 229 1.24 21.22 -1.44
N THR A 230 1.52 22.17 -2.31
CA THR A 230 1.83 23.55 -1.97
C THR A 230 0.71 24.09 -1.09
N PHE A 231 1.07 24.60 0.06
CA PHE A 231 0.15 25.18 1.03
C PHE A 231 -0.67 26.33 0.42
N SER A 232 -1.94 26.09 0.15
CA SER A 232 -2.97 27.12 0.17
C SER A 232 -3.78 26.93 1.46
N ASN A 233 -3.81 27.99 2.27
CA ASN A 233 -4.61 28.08 3.48
C ASN A 233 -6.10 28.14 3.08
N ASP A 234 -6.78 27.01 2.97
CA ASP A 234 -8.23 26.99 2.92
C ASP A 234 -8.79 26.44 4.23
N SER A 235 -9.42 27.35 4.94
CA SER A 235 -10.27 27.14 6.11
C SER A 235 -11.57 26.44 5.71
N GLY A 236 -11.52 25.11 5.55
CA GLY A 236 -12.69 24.26 5.33
C GLY A 236 -13.18 23.65 6.65
N SER A 237 -14.31 24.11 7.11
CA SER A 237 -15.06 23.54 8.23
C SER A 237 -15.51 22.11 7.94
N HIS A 238 -14.95 21.12 8.63
CA HIS A 238 -15.50 19.77 8.61
C HIS A 238 -16.11 19.41 9.97
N ASN A 239 -17.41 19.13 9.92
CA ASN A 239 -18.23 18.62 10.99
C ASN A 239 -17.71 17.28 11.52
N TYR A 240 -17.32 17.23 12.78
CA TYR A 240 -17.11 15.99 13.52
C TYR A 240 -18.44 15.50 14.11
N PRO A 241 -18.75 14.21 14.09
CA PRO A 241 -19.92 13.66 14.77
C PRO A 241 -19.73 13.82 16.29
N LYS A 242 -20.68 14.51 16.92
CA LYS A 242 -20.88 14.51 18.37
C LYS A 242 -21.46 13.14 18.72
N ASN A 243 -20.70 12.26 19.37
CA ASN A 243 -21.24 11.30 20.31
C ASN A 243 -20.12 10.50 20.97
N LEU A 244 -20.28 10.41 22.27
CA LEU A 244 -19.77 9.49 23.28
C LEU A 244 -18.87 10.15 24.34
N ILE A 245 -19.50 10.90 25.24
CA ILE A 245 -19.17 10.85 26.67
C ILE A 245 -20.49 10.94 27.44
N GLY A 246 -21.06 9.77 27.71
CA GLY A 246 -22.08 9.54 28.72
C GLY A 246 -21.55 8.48 29.67
N GLY A 247 -21.03 8.87 30.78
CA GLY A 247 -20.62 8.04 31.90
C GLY A 247 -21.02 8.74 33.17
N LYS A 248 -22.09 8.21 33.79
CA LYS A 248 -22.60 8.58 35.11
C LYS A 248 -21.59 8.27 36.21
N LEU A 249 -21.49 9.13 37.11
CA LEU A 249 -21.35 9.27 38.54
C LEU A 249 -20.29 10.27 38.89
#